data_8fbc2cdda728c23b9ea8dd6740187736
#
_entry.id   8fbc2cdda728c23b9ea8dd6740187736
#
_cell.length_a   1.000
_cell.length_b   1.000
_cell.length_c   1.000
_cell.angle_alpha   90.00
_cell.angle_beta   90.00
_cell.angle_gamma   90.00
#
_symmetry.space_group_name_H-M   'P 1'
#
loop_
_entity.id
_entity.type
_entity.pdbx_description
1 polymer ?
#
loop_
_entity_poly.entity_id
_entity_poly.type
_entity_poly.pdbx_seq_one_letter_code
_entity_poly.pdbx_strand_id
1 'polypeptide(L)'
;MTSALWPDVALHVVSGKGGAGKTTIAAALAMALAREGRRTLLMEVEGRQGIAQLFDTAPLPYQERRVAVAPGGGEVWALAVDPQEALLDYLNLYYNLRSAGAALRKLGAIDFATTIAPGLRDVLLTGKACELVRRAEKPGAQTYDAIVLDAPPTGRIAKFLNVTGELSGLAHSGPIRRHADLVMGVIASRQTAVHLVTLLEEMPVQETIDAVHELHDHRLPVGGVFVNMVRPALFDPYQLERLDSGEVSVDEVVESLRAARVPGRAKQTAAILLEEAHEHARRMRLENRERARIDDLGLPIFAMPMLAEGVDLGGLYELARLMREEGLR
;
A
#
# COMPACT_ATOMS: atom_id res chain seq x y z
N MET A 1 14.45 -21.65 10.17
CA MET A 1 13.10 -21.11 10.48
C MET A 1 13.21 -19.61 10.31
N THR A 2 12.69 -19.05 9.23
CA THR A 2 12.63 -17.60 9.03
C THR A 2 11.63 -17.02 10.03
N SER A 3 12.09 -16.10 10.89
CA SER A 3 11.24 -15.35 11.82
C SER A 3 10.16 -14.61 11.03
N ALA A 4 8.94 -14.53 11.56
CA ALA A 4 7.89 -13.70 10.97
C ALA A 4 8.39 -12.24 10.91
N LEU A 5 8.23 -11.57 9.77
CA LEU A 5 8.80 -10.24 9.57
C LEU A 5 8.19 -9.18 10.51
N TRP A 6 6.89 -9.29 10.83
CA TRP A 6 6.19 -8.30 11.65
C TRP A 6 5.24 -8.97 12.66
N PRO A 7 5.76 -9.79 13.62
CA PRO A 7 4.91 -10.60 14.48
C PRO A 7 4.02 -9.79 15.43
N ASP A 8 4.46 -8.59 15.82
CA ASP A 8 3.77 -7.73 16.80
C ASP A 8 3.01 -6.57 16.14
N VAL A 9 2.97 -6.52 14.81
CA VAL A 9 2.34 -5.41 14.08
C VAL A 9 0.85 -5.69 13.91
N ALA A 10 0.03 -4.80 14.49
CA ALA A 10 -1.42 -4.79 14.36
C ALA A 10 -1.91 -3.79 13.31
N LEU A 11 -1.14 -2.72 13.02
CA LEU A 11 -1.47 -1.69 12.03
C LEU A 11 -0.41 -1.65 10.93
N HIS A 12 -0.79 -2.04 9.73
CA HIS A 12 0.01 -1.94 8.52
C HIS A 12 -0.48 -0.74 7.70
N VAL A 13 0.35 0.28 7.55
CA VAL A 13 0.03 1.47 6.75
C VAL A 13 0.70 1.33 5.39
N VAL A 14 -0.07 1.37 4.31
CA VAL A 14 0.46 1.24 2.94
C VAL A 14 0.38 2.58 2.24
N SER A 15 1.52 3.12 1.84
CA SER A 15 1.66 4.37 1.10
C SER A 15 2.56 4.17 -0.12
N GLY A 16 2.71 5.17 -0.95
CA GLY A 16 3.52 5.12 -2.18
C GLY A 16 3.07 6.19 -3.16
N LYS A 17 3.83 6.39 -4.23
CA LYS A 17 3.47 7.36 -5.27
C LYS A 17 2.08 7.10 -5.85
N GLY A 18 1.42 8.16 -6.34
CA GLY A 18 0.17 8.03 -7.09
C GLY A 18 0.38 7.14 -8.32
N GLY A 19 -0.48 6.12 -8.49
CA GLY A 19 -0.37 5.16 -9.60
C GLY A 19 0.57 3.97 -9.36
N ALA A 20 1.33 3.91 -8.28
CA ALA A 20 2.20 2.76 -7.98
C ALA A 20 1.46 1.48 -7.55
N GLY A 21 0.14 1.51 -7.42
CA GLY A 21 -0.66 0.33 -7.06
C GLY A 21 -0.84 0.14 -5.55
N LYS A 22 -0.82 1.20 -4.75
CA LYS A 22 -1.00 1.16 -3.29
C LYS A 22 -2.20 0.32 -2.84
N THR A 23 -3.38 0.63 -3.38
CA THR A 23 -4.63 -0.05 -3.02
C THR A 23 -4.57 -1.55 -3.34
N THR A 24 -3.96 -1.92 -4.47
CA THR A 24 -3.72 -3.32 -4.85
C THR A 24 -2.82 -4.03 -3.85
N ILE A 25 -1.69 -3.40 -3.50
CA ILE A 25 -0.74 -3.95 -2.51
C ILE A 25 -1.38 -4.02 -1.12
N ALA A 26 -2.13 -3.00 -0.71
CA ALA A 26 -2.86 -3.02 0.56
C ALA A 26 -3.89 -4.16 0.60
N ALA A 27 -4.65 -4.38 -0.48
CA ALA A 27 -5.61 -5.47 -0.59
C ALA A 27 -4.92 -6.86 -0.55
N ALA A 28 -3.84 -7.04 -1.32
CA ALA A 28 -3.07 -8.29 -1.32
C ALA A 28 -2.42 -8.56 0.05
N LEU A 29 -1.90 -7.52 0.72
CA LEU A 29 -1.35 -7.61 2.07
C LEU A 29 -2.42 -8.03 3.08
N ALA A 30 -3.63 -7.44 3.01
CA ALA A 30 -4.75 -7.81 3.86
C ALA A 30 -5.13 -9.29 3.67
N MET A 31 -5.15 -9.78 2.43
CA MET A 31 -5.39 -11.20 2.13
C MET A 31 -4.26 -12.10 2.61
N ALA A 32 -3.00 -11.67 2.50
CA ALA A 32 -1.85 -12.42 2.98
C ALA A 32 -1.85 -12.59 4.50
N LEU A 33 -2.27 -11.54 5.23
CA LEU A 33 -2.38 -11.52 6.70
C LEU A 33 -3.61 -12.25 7.23
N ALA A 34 -4.69 -12.37 6.45
CA ALA A 34 -5.94 -13.05 6.82
C ALA A 34 -5.87 -14.58 6.76
N ARG A 35 -4.69 -15.18 6.76
CA ARG A 35 -4.50 -16.64 6.69
C ARG A 35 -4.96 -17.37 7.96
N GLU A 36 -5.18 -18.69 7.83
CA GLU A 36 -5.35 -19.61 8.98
C GLU A 36 -6.47 -19.18 9.95
N GLY A 37 -7.59 -18.70 9.38
CA GLY A 37 -8.75 -18.27 10.17
C GLY A 37 -8.65 -16.88 10.78
N ARG A 38 -7.55 -16.14 10.55
CA ARG A 38 -7.39 -14.76 11.02
C ARG A 38 -8.35 -13.81 10.32
N ARG A 39 -8.66 -12.72 10.99
CA ARG A 39 -9.47 -11.62 10.46
C ARG A 39 -8.61 -10.39 10.21
N THR A 40 -8.63 -9.88 9.00
CA THR A 40 -7.92 -8.65 8.64
C THR A 40 -8.93 -7.59 8.19
N LEU A 41 -8.75 -6.36 8.65
CA LEU A 41 -9.53 -5.21 8.19
C LEU A 41 -8.71 -4.36 7.23
N LEU A 42 -9.22 -4.15 6.03
CA LEU A 42 -8.67 -3.24 5.03
C LEU A 42 -9.44 -1.90 5.07
N MET A 43 -8.73 -0.80 5.31
CA MET A 43 -9.33 0.53 5.46
C MET A 43 -8.95 1.45 4.31
N GLU A 44 -9.93 2.11 3.71
CA GLU A 44 -9.74 3.18 2.72
C GLU A 44 -10.05 4.55 3.33
N VAL A 45 -9.14 5.52 3.15
CA VAL A 45 -9.29 6.87 3.71
C VAL A 45 -9.38 7.99 2.66
N GLU A 46 -9.15 7.66 1.39
CA GLU A 46 -9.24 8.66 0.30
C GLU A 46 -10.62 8.72 -0.38
N GLY A 47 -11.55 7.83 -0.05
CA GLY A 47 -12.93 7.84 -0.56
C GLY A 47 -13.08 7.51 -2.05
N ARG A 48 -12.08 6.89 -2.66
CA ARG A 48 -12.05 6.57 -4.10
C ARG A 48 -12.80 5.27 -4.45
N GLN A 49 -13.23 4.51 -3.44
CA GLN A 49 -13.86 3.20 -3.61
C GLN A 49 -13.00 2.19 -4.38
N GLY A 50 -11.68 2.34 -4.33
CA GLY A 50 -10.74 1.46 -5.02
C GLY A 50 -10.78 0.03 -4.49
N ILE A 51 -10.99 -0.12 -3.18
CA ILE A 51 -11.17 -1.43 -2.54
C ILE A 51 -12.44 -2.12 -3.06
N ALA A 52 -13.56 -1.40 -3.17
CA ALA A 52 -14.80 -1.97 -3.69
C ALA A 52 -14.63 -2.49 -5.12
N GLN A 53 -13.89 -1.78 -5.96
CA GLN A 53 -13.59 -2.18 -7.35
C GLN A 53 -12.73 -3.44 -7.40
N LEU A 54 -11.68 -3.53 -6.58
CA LEU A 54 -10.76 -4.68 -6.54
C LEU A 54 -11.45 -5.98 -6.09
N PHE A 55 -12.43 -5.88 -5.19
CA PHE A 55 -13.18 -7.04 -4.68
C PHE A 55 -14.53 -7.25 -5.39
N ASP A 56 -14.78 -6.53 -6.48
CA ASP A 56 -16.05 -6.58 -7.24
C ASP A 56 -17.28 -6.50 -6.33
N THR A 57 -17.29 -5.52 -5.43
CA THR A 57 -18.38 -5.30 -4.48
C THR A 57 -19.07 -3.97 -4.69
N ALA A 58 -20.29 -3.81 -4.16
CA ALA A 58 -20.93 -2.51 -4.07
C ALA A 58 -20.07 -1.53 -3.26
N PRO A 59 -20.20 -0.21 -3.50
CA PRO A 59 -19.47 0.82 -2.74
C PRO A 59 -19.52 0.58 -1.24
N LEU A 60 -18.35 0.71 -0.60
CA LEU A 60 -18.21 0.46 0.83
C LEU A 60 -18.85 1.61 1.64
N PRO A 61 -19.76 1.30 2.56
CA PRO A 61 -20.28 2.28 3.51
C PRO A 61 -19.27 2.53 4.64
N TYR A 62 -19.56 3.51 5.49
CA TYR A 62 -18.88 3.68 6.79
C TYR A 62 -19.34 2.58 7.78
N GLN A 63 -19.13 1.33 7.38
CA GLN A 63 -19.45 0.13 8.17
C GLN A 63 -18.52 -1.00 7.74
N GLU A 64 -18.01 -1.74 8.72
CA GLU A 64 -17.17 -2.92 8.47
C GLU A 64 -17.97 -3.99 7.71
N ARG A 65 -17.48 -4.43 6.55
CA ARG A 65 -18.14 -5.41 5.69
C ARG A 65 -17.15 -6.46 5.22
N ARG A 66 -17.49 -7.73 5.30
CA ARG A 66 -16.67 -8.82 4.75
C ARG A 66 -16.69 -8.74 3.23
N VAL A 67 -15.48 -8.70 2.62
CA VAL A 67 -15.30 -8.59 1.15
C VAL A 67 -14.67 -9.82 0.53
N ALA A 68 -13.92 -10.62 1.31
CA ALA A 68 -13.30 -11.84 0.79
C ALA A 68 -13.06 -12.86 1.90
N VAL A 69 -12.83 -14.10 1.47
CA VAL A 69 -12.32 -15.20 2.30
C VAL A 69 -10.92 -15.53 1.80
N ALA A 70 -9.91 -15.41 2.65
CA ALA A 70 -8.53 -15.72 2.30
C ALA A 70 -8.27 -17.24 2.32
N PRO A 71 -7.20 -17.72 1.66
CA PRO A 71 -6.80 -19.11 1.72
C PRO A 71 -6.60 -19.60 3.16
N GLY A 72 -7.16 -20.78 3.49
CA GLY A 72 -7.12 -21.32 4.85
C GLY A 72 -8.25 -20.82 5.77
N GLY A 73 -9.27 -20.15 5.22
CA GLY A 73 -10.51 -19.78 5.92
C GLY A 73 -10.47 -18.48 6.70
N GLY A 74 -9.42 -17.67 6.51
CA GLY A 74 -9.37 -16.31 7.06
C GLY A 74 -10.32 -15.36 6.37
N GLU A 75 -10.67 -14.25 7.02
CA GLU A 75 -11.65 -13.29 6.53
C GLU A 75 -11.00 -11.92 6.30
N VAL A 76 -11.25 -11.34 5.12
CA VAL A 76 -10.93 -9.94 4.81
C VAL A 76 -12.20 -9.10 4.92
N TRP A 77 -12.15 -8.15 5.81
CA TRP A 77 -13.17 -7.13 6.01
C TRP A 77 -12.69 -5.81 5.42
N ALA A 78 -13.59 -4.97 4.99
CA ALA A 78 -13.26 -3.65 4.45
C ALA A 78 -14.13 -2.56 5.06
N LEU A 79 -13.55 -1.35 5.16
CA LEU A 79 -14.20 -0.16 5.67
C LEU A 79 -13.72 1.06 4.86
N ALA A 80 -14.66 1.80 4.26
CA ALA A 80 -14.37 3.13 3.74
C ALA A 80 -14.60 4.17 4.86
N VAL A 81 -13.54 4.84 5.27
CA VAL A 81 -13.64 5.83 6.35
C VAL A 81 -14.09 7.18 5.79
N ASP A 82 -15.26 7.62 6.21
CA ASP A 82 -15.79 8.93 5.92
C ASP A 82 -15.39 9.92 7.02
N PRO A 83 -14.77 11.07 6.69
CA PRO A 83 -14.32 12.04 7.70
C PRO A 83 -15.45 12.65 8.53
N GLN A 84 -16.65 12.79 7.96
CA GLN A 84 -17.80 13.36 8.66
C GLN A 84 -18.35 12.36 9.68
N GLU A 85 -18.49 11.09 9.28
CA GLU A 85 -18.91 10.02 10.19
C GLU A 85 -17.86 9.78 11.28
N ALA A 86 -16.55 9.83 10.94
CA ALA A 86 -15.47 9.72 11.91
C ALA A 86 -15.50 10.89 12.94
N LEU A 87 -15.84 12.11 12.51
CA LEU A 87 -16.05 13.25 13.42
C LEU A 87 -17.23 13.00 14.36
N LEU A 88 -18.33 12.46 13.84
CA LEU A 88 -19.49 12.13 14.67
C LEU A 88 -19.18 11.05 15.70
N ASP A 89 -18.46 10.00 15.30
CA ASP A 89 -17.97 8.98 16.21
C ASP A 89 -17.09 9.59 17.32
N TYR A 90 -16.17 10.47 16.92
CA TYR A 90 -15.31 11.19 17.86
C TYR A 90 -16.10 12.05 18.86
N LEU A 91 -17.06 12.82 18.38
CA LEU A 91 -17.92 13.66 19.24
C LEU A 91 -18.79 12.82 20.18
N ASN A 92 -19.31 11.69 19.71
CA ASN A 92 -20.05 10.75 20.54
C ASN A 92 -19.19 10.12 21.63
N LEU A 93 -17.95 9.74 21.29
CA LEU A 93 -17.04 9.06 22.22
C LEU A 93 -16.56 9.97 23.35
N TYR A 94 -16.24 11.23 23.05
CA TYR A 94 -15.59 12.15 24.00
C TYR A 94 -16.53 13.17 24.63
N TYR A 95 -17.65 13.49 23.99
CA TYR A 95 -18.57 14.53 24.44
C TYR A 95 -20.00 14.03 24.68
N ASN A 96 -20.25 12.74 24.44
CA ASN A 96 -21.57 12.10 24.62
C ASN A 96 -22.71 12.83 23.85
N LEU A 97 -22.40 13.36 22.67
CA LEU A 97 -23.29 14.21 21.86
C LEU A 97 -24.19 13.38 20.90
N ARG A 98 -24.67 12.21 21.32
CA ARG A 98 -25.50 11.32 20.48
C ARG A 98 -26.73 12.01 19.87
N SER A 99 -27.33 12.95 20.57
CA SER A 99 -28.51 13.70 20.10
C SER A 99 -28.16 14.93 19.24
N ALA A 100 -26.95 15.46 19.34
CA ALA A 100 -26.52 16.65 18.61
C ALA A 100 -26.06 16.37 17.18
N GLY A 101 -25.72 15.12 16.85
CA GLY A 101 -25.17 14.73 15.52
C GLY A 101 -26.11 15.07 14.36
N ALA A 102 -27.42 14.87 14.53
CA ALA A 102 -28.42 15.24 13.51
C ALA A 102 -28.53 16.75 13.31
N ALA A 103 -28.41 17.53 14.40
CA ALA A 103 -28.44 18.99 14.35
C ALA A 103 -27.16 19.55 13.71
N LEU A 104 -26.00 18.98 14.02
CA LEU A 104 -24.70 19.36 13.43
C LEU A 104 -24.67 19.10 11.93
N ARG A 105 -25.21 17.96 11.45
CA ARG A 105 -25.36 17.68 10.01
C ARG A 105 -26.24 18.72 9.31
N LYS A 106 -27.39 19.09 9.90
CA LYS A 106 -28.30 20.08 9.32
C LYS A 106 -27.71 21.49 9.25
N LEU A 107 -26.79 21.84 10.13
CA LEU A 107 -26.18 23.16 10.18
C LEU A 107 -24.95 23.30 9.27
N GLY A 108 -24.51 22.25 8.55
CA GLY A 108 -23.27 22.25 7.79
C GLY A 108 -22.01 22.44 8.65
N ALA A 109 -22.14 22.35 9.98
CA ALA A 109 -21.04 22.56 10.91
C ALA A 109 -19.93 21.49 10.75
N ILE A 110 -20.30 20.31 10.24
CA ILE A 110 -19.38 19.20 9.98
C ILE A 110 -18.54 19.50 8.75
N ASP A 111 -19.17 19.97 7.65
CA ASP A 111 -18.45 20.39 6.44
C ASP A 111 -17.49 21.55 6.74
N PHE A 112 -17.93 22.48 7.55
CA PHE A 112 -17.12 23.60 8.02
C PHE A 112 -15.89 23.12 8.84
N ALA A 113 -16.09 22.23 9.82
CA ALA A 113 -15.01 21.75 10.68
C ALA A 113 -13.97 20.92 9.90
N THR A 114 -14.40 20.08 8.96
CA THR A 114 -13.49 19.23 8.14
C THR A 114 -12.81 20.00 7.01
N THR A 115 -13.40 21.10 6.55
CA THR A 115 -12.85 21.93 5.47
C THR A 115 -11.88 23.00 5.97
N ILE A 116 -12.12 23.58 7.16
CA ILE A 116 -11.36 24.72 7.68
C ILE A 116 -10.19 24.31 8.59
N ALA A 117 -10.22 23.10 9.16
CA ALA A 117 -9.10 22.59 9.96
C ALA A 117 -8.36 21.46 9.23
N PRO A 118 -7.40 21.76 8.32
CA PRO A 118 -6.73 20.75 7.50
C PRO A 118 -6.15 19.66 8.36
N GLY A 119 -5.51 19.67 9.35
CA GLY A 119 -4.99 18.56 10.15
C GLY A 119 -6.07 17.72 10.86
N LEU A 120 -7.26 18.29 11.15
CA LEU A 120 -8.31 17.58 11.87
C LEU A 120 -8.84 16.35 11.10
N ARG A 121 -8.96 16.45 9.78
CA ARG A 121 -9.38 15.33 8.95
C ARG A 121 -8.40 14.14 9.11
N ASP A 122 -7.11 14.39 9.00
CA ASP A 122 -6.08 13.36 9.06
C ASP A 122 -6.06 12.71 10.47
N VAL A 123 -6.25 13.51 11.52
CA VAL A 123 -6.41 13.03 12.90
C VAL A 123 -7.61 12.11 13.08
N LEU A 124 -8.75 12.44 12.48
CA LEU A 124 -9.95 11.61 12.57
C LEU A 124 -9.78 10.27 11.83
N LEU A 125 -9.17 10.30 10.65
CA LEU A 125 -8.93 9.10 9.84
C LEU A 125 -7.93 8.17 10.52
N THR A 126 -6.79 8.67 10.97
CA THR A 126 -5.79 7.90 11.72
C THR A 126 -6.31 7.46 13.09
N GLY A 127 -7.09 8.33 13.74
CA GLY A 127 -7.75 8.04 15.02
C GLY A 127 -8.70 6.84 14.91
N LYS A 128 -9.44 6.70 13.81
CA LYS A 128 -10.31 5.55 13.57
C LYS A 128 -9.50 4.25 13.44
N ALA A 129 -8.39 4.26 12.71
CA ALA A 129 -7.51 3.10 12.62
C ALA A 129 -6.95 2.69 14.00
N CYS A 130 -6.46 3.66 14.77
CA CYS A 130 -5.95 3.40 16.12
C CYS A 130 -7.03 2.96 17.13
N GLU A 131 -8.27 3.46 16.99
CA GLU A 131 -9.42 2.99 17.78
C GLU A 131 -9.69 1.52 17.53
N LEU A 132 -9.64 1.09 16.26
CA LEU A 132 -9.85 -0.30 15.86
C LEU A 132 -8.73 -1.23 16.35
N VAL A 133 -7.46 -0.80 16.31
CA VAL A 133 -6.34 -1.54 16.95
C VAL A 133 -6.60 -1.74 18.43
N ARG A 134 -6.93 -0.67 19.15
CA ARG A 134 -7.18 -0.73 20.60
C ARG A 134 -8.49 -1.43 20.98
N ARG A 135 -9.39 -1.65 20.02
CA ARG A 135 -10.61 -2.42 20.25
C ARG A 135 -10.31 -3.86 20.68
N ALA A 136 -9.18 -4.43 20.26
CA ALA A 136 -8.72 -5.74 20.69
C ALA A 136 -8.52 -5.87 22.19
N GLU A 137 -8.30 -4.75 22.92
CA GLU A 137 -8.17 -4.70 24.38
C GLU A 137 -9.53 -4.82 25.10
N LYS A 138 -10.67 -4.71 24.37
CA LYS A 138 -12.02 -4.69 24.96
C LYS A 138 -12.67 -6.07 24.86
N PRO A 139 -13.09 -6.69 25.99
CA PRO A 139 -13.79 -7.98 25.97
C PRO A 139 -15.09 -7.93 25.15
N GLY A 140 -15.28 -8.93 24.27
CA GLY A 140 -16.53 -9.11 23.50
C GLY A 140 -16.70 -8.18 22.29
N ALA A 141 -15.73 -7.33 21.98
CA ALA A 141 -15.75 -6.52 20.76
C ALA A 141 -15.36 -7.35 19.53
N GLN A 142 -15.87 -6.98 18.36
CA GLN A 142 -15.36 -7.52 17.09
C GLN A 142 -13.94 -7.00 16.87
N THR A 143 -12.98 -7.91 16.79
CA THR A 143 -11.56 -7.60 16.71
C THR A 143 -10.96 -8.14 15.42
N TYR A 144 -9.85 -7.56 15.03
CA TYR A 144 -9.04 -7.97 13.87
C TYR A 144 -7.63 -8.32 14.32
N ASP A 145 -7.06 -9.34 13.73
CA ASP A 145 -5.67 -9.75 13.97
C ASP A 145 -4.67 -8.79 13.33
N ALA A 146 -5.09 -8.13 12.24
CA ALA A 146 -4.34 -7.07 11.59
C ALA A 146 -5.28 -6.05 10.92
N ILE A 147 -4.83 -4.80 10.85
CA ILE A 147 -5.50 -3.71 10.14
C ILE A 147 -4.54 -3.20 9.07
N VAL A 148 -5.00 -3.14 7.82
CA VAL A 148 -4.25 -2.57 6.70
C VAL A 148 -4.91 -1.27 6.28
N LEU A 149 -4.17 -0.17 6.36
CA LEU A 149 -4.63 1.18 6.01
C LEU A 149 -4.08 1.55 4.63
N ASP A 150 -4.95 1.66 3.62
CA ASP A 150 -4.62 2.26 2.32
C ASP A 150 -4.54 3.77 2.50
N ALA A 151 -3.32 4.27 2.65
CA ALA A 151 -3.00 5.62 3.10
C ALA A 151 -2.76 6.58 1.93
N PRO A 152 -2.73 7.91 2.19
CA PRO A 152 -2.39 8.90 1.19
C PRO A 152 -1.01 8.68 0.56
N PRO A 153 -0.70 9.34 -0.60
CA PRO A 153 0.59 9.24 -1.27
C PRO A 153 1.77 9.68 -0.41
N THR A 154 2.98 9.19 -0.76
CA THR A 154 4.26 9.43 -0.05
C THR A 154 4.52 10.89 0.30
N GLY A 155 4.27 11.84 -0.58
CA GLY A 155 4.45 13.27 -0.29
C GLY A 155 3.54 13.85 0.82
N ARG A 156 2.66 13.01 1.43
CA ARG A 156 1.78 13.39 2.53
C ARG A 156 1.82 12.42 3.71
N ILE A 157 2.51 11.29 3.59
CA ILE A 157 2.38 10.20 4.56
C ILE A 157 2.89 10.57 5.95
N ALA A 158 4.07 11.17 6.04
CA ALA A 158 4.64 11.58 7.31
C ALA A 158 3.75 12.62 8.02
N LYS A 159 3.24 13.58 7.26
CA LYS A 159 2.30 14.60 7.75
C LYS A 159 0.98 13.98 8.21
N PHE A 160 0.43 13.06 7.42
CA PHE A 160 -0.80 12.32 7.73
C PHE A 160 -0.66 11.50 9.02
N LEU A 161 0.50 10.91 9.28
CA LEU A 161 0.76 10.11 10.48
C LEU A 161 1.23 10.94 11.68
N ASN A 162 1.85 12.11 11.47
CA ASN A 162 2.32 13.00 12.55
C ASN A 162 1.19 13.86 13.13
N VAL A 163 0.21 13.20 13.71
CA VAL A 163 -1.02 13.79 14.26
C VAL A 163 -0.76 14.87 15.31
N THR A 164 0.26 14.68 16.15
CA THR A 164 0.59 15.67 17.20
C THR A 164 1.21 16.94 16.64
N GLY A 165 2.01 16.84 15.58
CA GLY A 165 2.58 18.00 14.88
C GLY A 165 1.50 18.86 14.23
N GLU A 166 0.54 18.22 13.55
CA GLU A 166 -0.56 18.89 12.88
C GLU A 166 -1.53 19.59 13.86
N LEU A 167 -1.72 19.03 15.04
CA LEU A 167 -2.59 19.62 16.08
C LEU A 167 -1.89 20.65 16.98
N SER A 168 -0.58 20.80 16.90
CA SER A 168 0.18 21.69 17.79
C SER A 168 -0.31 23.14 17.74
N GLY A 169 -0.88 23.57 16.60
CA GLY A 169 -1.51 24.90 16.43
C GLY A 169 -2.97 25.00 16.85
N LEU A 170 -3.66 23.86 17.04
CA LEU A 170 -5.11 23.82 17.29
C LEU A 170 -5.49 23.56 18.75
N ALA A 171 -4.68 22.79 19.48
CA ALA A 171 -4.97 22.44 20.87
C ALA A 171 -3.71 22.16 21.68
N HIS A 172 -3.38 23.05 22.60
CA HIS A 172 -2.28 22.84 23.55
C HIS A 172 -2.67 21.95 24.75
N SER A 173 -3.97 21.77 25.02
CA SER A 173 -4.48 20.94 26.13
C SER A 173 -5.92 20.48 25.84
N GLY A 174 -6.46 19.59 26.69
CA GLY A 174 -7.84 19.12 26.61
C GLY A 174 -8.04 17.78 25.90
N PRO A 175 -9.29 17.40 25.59
CA PRO A 175 -9.62 16.08 25.01
C PRO A 175 -8.96 15.81 23.65
N ILE A 176 -8.86 16.81 22.79
CA ILE A 176 -8.24 16.70 21.45
C ILE A 176 -6.75 16.36 21.59
N ARG A 177 -6.03 17.01 22.48
CA ARG A 177 -4.61 16.71 22.73
C ARG A 177 -4.42 15.30 23.26
N ARG A 178 -5.22 14.89 24.25
CA ARG A 178 -5.17 13.53 24.79
C ARG A 178 -5.46 12.47 23.73
N HIS A 179 -6.40 12.75 22.82
CA HIS A 179 -6.69 11.85 21.71
C HIS A 179 -5.50 11.73 20.75
N ALA A 180 -4.89 12.85 20.37
CA ALA A 180 -3.70 12.87 19.54
C ALA A 180 -2.53 12.07 20.17
N ASP A 181 -2.32 12.23 21.48
CA ASP A 181 -1.27 11.48 22.20
C ASP A 181 -1.57 9.97 22.22
N LEU A 182 -2.84 9.56 22.33
CA LEU A 182 -3.25 8.15 22.24
C LEU A 182 -3.04 7.58 20.82
N VAL A 183 -3.35 8.36 19.79
CA VAL A 183 -3.14 7.97 18.38
C VAL A 183 -1.65 7.82 18.10
N MET A 184 -0.82 8.79 18.52
CA MET A 184 0.63 8.71 18.38
C MET A 184 1.24 7.54 19.15
N GLY A 185 0.66 7.20 20.32
CA GLY A 185 1.06 6.02 21.09
C GLY A 185 0.91 4.70 20.34
N VAL A 186 -0.02 4.59 19.39
CA VAL A 186 -0.14 3.45 18.47
C VAL A 186 0.76 3.63 17.26
N ILE A 187 0.67 4.76 16.56
CA ILE A 187 1.36 5.01 15.29
C ILE A 187 2.90 4.92 15.43
N ALA A 188 3.46 5.50 16.50
CA ALA A 188 4.91 5.49 16.73
C ALA A 188 5.41 4.24 17.49
N SER A 189 4.56 3.25 17.72
CA SER A 189 4.90 2.03 18.45
C SER A 189 5.30 0.88 17.53
N ARG A 190 5.78 -0.22 18.14
CA ARG A 190 6.07 -1.48 17.43
C ARG A 190 4.82 -2.18 16.88
N GLN A 191 3.62 -1.74 17.27
CA GLN A 191 2.36 -2.26 16.73
C GLN A 191 2.04 -1.72 15.33
N THR A 192 2.80 -0.75 14.83
CA THR A 192 2.62 -0.14 13.51
C THR A 192 3.82 -0.42 12.61
N ALA A 193 3.57 -0.63 11.31
CA ALA A 193 4.58 -0.66 10.27
C ALA A 193 4.09 0.11 9.05
N VAL A 194 4.89 1.06 8.57
CA VAL A 194 4.62 1.82 7.34
C VAL A 194 5.32 1.16 6.18
N HIS A 195 4.56 0.72 5.18
CA HIS A 195 5.04 0.07 3.97
C HIS A 195 4.96 1.04 2.80
N LEU A 196 6.01 1.09 1.99
CA LEU A 196 6.09 1.98 0.84
C LEU A 196 5.98 1.17 -0.45
N VAL A 197 5.10 1.58 -1.36
CA VAL A 197 4.92 0.96 -2.67
C VAL A 197 5.58 1.83 -3.72
N THR A 198 6.48 1.23 -4.50
CA THR A 198 7.23 1.90 -5.55
C THR A 198 7.19 1.11 -6.87
N LEU A 199 7.60 1.77 -7.96
CA LEU A 199 7.94 1.18 -9.23
C LEU A 199 9.44 1.38 -9.47
N LEU A 200 10.08 0.54 -10.28
CA LEU A 200 11.50 0.68 -10.64
C LEU A 200 11.69 1.77 -11.71
N GLU A 201 11.28 2.97 -11.35
CA GLU A 201 11.41 4.21 -12.13
C GLU A 201 12.07 5.28 -11.26
N GLU A 202 12.81 6.19 -11.86
CA GLU A 202 13.62 7.19 -11.16
C GLU A 202 12.82 7.99 -10.11
N MET A 203 11.68 8.58 -10.54
CA MET A 203 10.87 9.42 -9.64
C MET A 203 10.18 8.64 -8.51
N PRO A 204 9.51 7.50 -8.74
CA PRO A 204 8.92 6.70 -7.67
C PRO A 204 9.95 6.21 -6.65
N VAL A 205 11.13 5.79 -7.11
CA VAL A 205 12.23 5.35 -6.23
C VAL A 205 12.74 6.52 -5.39
N GLN A 206 12.98 7.69 -6.01
CA GLN A 206 13.42 8.87 -5.25
C GLN A 206 12.38 9.28 -4.19
N GLU A 207 11.10 9.35 -4.55
CA GLU A 207 10.03 9.67 -3.60
C GLU A 207 9.94 8.64 -2.44
N THR A 208 10.25 7.37 -2.72
CA THR A 208 10.28 6.33 -1.70
C THR A 208 11.45 6.52 -0.74
N ILE A 209 12.64 6.82 -1.25
CA ILE A 209 13.83 7.12 -0.42
C ILE A 209 13.58 8.34 0.46
N ASP A 210 13.05 9.42 -0.13
CA ASP A 210 12.73 10.65 0.60
C ASP A 210 11.69 10.38 1.70
N ALA A 211 10.65 9.58 1.40
CA ALA A 211 9.64 9.19 2.37
C ALA A 211 10.20 8.34 3.52
N VAL A 212 11.16 7.42 3.26
CA VAL A 212 11.84 6.65 4.32
C VAL A 212 12.59 7.60 5.25
N HIS A 213 13.32 8.56 4.71
CA HIS A 213 14.05 9.55 5.52
C HIS A 213 13.08 10.41 6.34
N GLU A 214 12.02 10.93 5.74
CA GLU A 214 11.00 11.73 6.43
C GLU A 214 10.32 10.95 7.56
N LEU A 215 9.96 9.68 7.33
CA LEU A 215 9.39 8.80 8.36
C LEU A 215 10.37 8.59 9.52
N HIS A 216 11.65 8.37 9.24
CA HIS A 216 12.68 8.22 10.27
C HIS A 216 12.87 9.51 11.08
N ASP A 217 12.90 10.69 10.44
CA ASP A 217 13.01 11.99 11.11
C ASP A 217 11.85 12.20 12.11
N HIS A 218 10.65 11.72 11.75
CA HIS A 218 9.47 11.74 12.61
C HIS A 218 9.39 10.55 13.58
N ARG A 219 10.39 9.65 13.61
CA ARG A 219 10.42 8.42 14.42
C ARG A 219 9.22 7.49 14.16
N LEU A 220 8.77 7.44 12.92
CA LEU A 220 7.69 6.55 12.49
C LEU A 220 8.28 5.22 12.00
N PRO A 221 7.68 4.07 12.36
CA PRO A 221 8.25 2.76 12.06
C PRO A 221 8.07 2.40 10.58
N VAL A 222 9.18 2.30 9.84
CA VAL A 222 9.18 1.80 8.46
C VAL A 222 9.21 0.28 8.49
N GLY A 223 8.27 -0.36 7.80
CA GLY A 223 8.14 -1.82 7.75
C GLY A 223 8.88 -2.46 6.59
N GLY A 224 8.67 -1.97 5.36
CA GLY A 224 9.31 -2.50 4.16
C GLY A 224 8.88 -1.79 2.88
N VAL A 225 9.48 -2.18 1.77
CA VAL A 225 9.20 -1.63 0.44
C VAL A 225 8.61 -2.72 -0.46
N PHE A 226 7.49 -2.41 -1.09
CA PHE A 226 6.87 -3.23 -2.13
C PHE A 226 7.22 -2.64 -3.50
N VAL A 227 8.11 -3.31 -4.22
CA VAL A 227 8.43 -3.01 -5.61
C VAL A 227 7.35 -3.66 -6.46
N ASN A 228 6.43 -2.87 -6.98
CA ASN A 228 5.26 -3.36 -7.71
C ASN A 228 5.52 -3.38 -9.23
N MET A 229 4.71 -4.15 -9.96
CA MET A 229 4.74 -4.27 -11.42
C MET A 229 6.12 -4.65 -11.98
N VAL A 230 6.84 -5.51 -11.25
CA VAL A 230 8.14 -6.04 -11.72
C VAL A 230 7.92 -6.89 -12.97
N ARG A 231 8.64 -6.56 -14.03
CA ARG A 231 8.55 -7.30 -15.29
C ARG A 231 9.34 -8.60 -15.22
N PRO A 232 8.89 -9.64 -15.95
CA PRO A 232 9.67 -10.86 -16.06
C PRO A 232 10.99 -10.58 -16.80
N ALA A 233 12.07 -11.21 -16.34
CA ALA A 233 13.34 -11.19 -17.05
C ALA A 233 13.21 -12.04 -18.32
N LEU A 234 13.20 -11.40 -19.49
CA LEU A 234 13.14 -12.09 -20.78
C LEU A 234 14.53 -12.58 -21.25
N PHE A 235 15.58 -11.96 -20.73
CA PHE A 235 16.97 -12.26 -21.06
C PHE A 235 17.78 -12.50 -19.80
N ASP A 236 18.72 -13.43 -19.86
CA ASP A 236 19.70 -13.61 -18.81
C ASP A 236 20.74 -12.46 -18.78
N PRO A 237 21.55 -12.32 -17.74
CA PRO A 237 22.53 -11.23 -17.63
C PRO A 237 23.54 -11.18 -18.80
N TYR A 238 23.97 -12.32 -19.33
CA TYR A 238 24.90 -12.40 -20.47
C TYR A 238 24.23 -11.92 -21.75
N GLN A 239 22.98 -12.32 -21.99
CA GLN A 239 22.20 -11.86 -23.14
C GLN A 239 21.94 -10.36 -23.09
N LEU A 240 21.64 -9.82 -21.89
CA LEU A 240 21.47 -8.38 -21.69
C LEU A 240 22.76 -7.61 -22.00
N GLU A 241 23.92 -8.11 -21.56
CA GLU A 241 25.22 -7.50 -21.86
C GLU A 241 25.53 -7.48 -23.37
N ARG A 242 25.27 -8.57 -24.07
CA ARG A 242 25.46 -8.67 -25.54
C ARG A 242 24.51 -7.72 -26.31
N LEU A 243 23.26 -7.59 -25.86
CA LEU A 243 22.33 -6.64 -26.44
C LEU A 243 22.80 -5.20 -26.23
N ASP A 244 23.32 -4.91 -25.04
CA ASP A 244 23.77 -3.59 -24.64
C ASP A 244 25.03 -3.13 -25.36
N SER A 245 25.99 -4.07 -25.57
CA SER A 245 27.25 -3.83 -26.32
C SER A 245 26.99 -3.73 -27.81
N GLY A 246 25.80 -4.09 -28.32
CA GLY A 246 25.49 -4.14 -29.74
C GLY A 246 26.14 -5.30 -30.48
N GLU A 247 26.58 -6.35 -29.76
CA GLU A 247 27.20 -7.52 -30.32
C GLU A 247 26.21 -8.43 -31.07
N VAL A 248 24.89 -8.32 -30.75
CA VAL A 248 23.86 -9.11 -31.42
C VAL A 248 23.50 -8.47 -32.75
N SER A 249 23.73 -9.20 -33.85
CA SER A 249 23.45 -8.74 -35.21
C SER A 249 22.06 -9.19 -35.71
N VAL A 250 21.50 -8.44 -36.68
CA VAL A 250 20.28 -8.85 -37.38
C VAL A 250 20.41 -10.22 -38.02
N ASP A 251 21.58 -10.54 -38.59
CA ASP A 251 21.81 -11.81 -39.27
C ASP A 251 21.81 -12.99 -38.28
N GLU A 252 22.34 -12.84 -37.06
CA GLU A 252 22.26 -13.84 -36.00
C GLU A 252 20.80 -14.11 -35.59
N VAL A 253 19.98 -13.06 -35.48
CA VAL A 253 18.54 -13.22 -35.19
C VAL A 253 17.80 -13.89 -36.35
N VAL A 254 18.18 -13.58 -37.62
CA VAL A 254 17.63 -14.25 -38.80
C VAL A 254 17.93 -15.76 -38.79
N GLU A 255 19.16 -16.14 -38.45
CA GLU A 255 19.52 -17.55 -38.32
C GLU A 255 18.72 -18.26 -37.24
N SER A 256 18.55 -17.62 -36.07
CA SER A 256 17.75 -18.14 -34.98
C SER A 256 16.27 -18.31 -35.37
N LEU A 257 15.67 -17.32 -36.06
CA LEU A 257 14.30 -17.41 -36.57
C LEU A 257 14.09 -18.54 -37.57
N ARG A 258 15.08 -18.76 -38.46
CA ARG A 258 15.08 -19.87 -39.43
C ARG A 258 15.18 -21.22 -38.72
N ALA A 259 16.07 -21.34 -37.73
CA ALA A 259 16.23 -22.55 -36.95
C ALA A 259 14.96 -22.91 -36.19
N ALA A 260 14.26 -21.89 -35.65
CA ALA A 260 12.98 -22.02 -34.97
C ALA A 260 11.77 -22.19 -35.93
N ARG A 261 12.00 -22.17 -37.23
CA ARG A 261 10.98 -22.30 -38.30
C ARG A 261 9.85 -21.25 -38.17
N VAL A 262 10.19 -20.04 -37.74
CA VAL A 262 9.22 -18.94 -37.65
C VAL A 262 8.83 -18.50 -39.08
N PRO A 263 7.54 -18.55 -39.43
CA PRO A 263 7.10 -18.14 -40.78
C PRO A 263 7.21 -16.65 -40.98
N GLY A 264 7.42 -16.20 -42.24
CA GLY A 264 7.38 -14.79 -42.59
C GLY A 264 8.69 -14.24 -43.19
N ARG A 265 8.80 -12.90 -43.17
CA ARG A 265 9.98 -12.18 -43.71
C ARG A 265 11.09 -12.11 -42.65
N ALA A 266 11.87 -13.17 -42.49
CA ALA A 266 12.84 -13.34 -41.41
C ALA A 266 13.69 -12.08 -41.14
N LYS A 267 14.20 -11.38 -42.18
CA LYS A 267 15.04 -10.19 -42.02
C LYS A 267 14.30 -9.01 -41.45
N GLN A 268 13.05 -8.79 -41.88
CA GLN A 268 12.23 -7.70 -41.36
C GLN A 268 11.79 -7.96 -39.91
N THR A 269 11.39 -9.20 -39.63
CA THR A 269 11.03 -9.64 -38.26
C THR A 269 12.23 -9.56 -37.34
N ALA A 270 13.41 -9.98 -37.77
CA ALA A 270 14.64 -9.92 -36.99
C ALA A 270 15.04 -8.48 -36.62
N ALA A 271 14.88 -7.53 -37.55
CA ALA A 271 15.18 -6.12 -37.27
C ALA A 271 14.26 -5.54 -36.20
N ILE A 272 12.94 -5.83 -36.27
CA ILE A 272 11.96 -5.38 -35.28
C ILE A 272 12.24 -6.01 -33.89
N LEU A 273 12.45 -7.32 -33.85
CA LEU A 273 12.75 -8.03 -32.59
C LEU A 273 14.04 -7.54 -31.95
N LEU A 274 15.07 -7.23 -32.73
CA LEU A 274 16.31 -6.70 -32.20
C LEU A 274 16.16 -5.30 -31.63
N GLU A 275 15.36 -4.44 -32.27
CA GLU A 275 15.02 -3.11 -31.75
C GLU A 275 14.26 -3.22 -30.41
N GLU A 276 13.22 -4.06 -30.35
CA GLU A 276 12.47 -4.34 -29.12
C GLU A 276 13.37 -4.92 -28.01
N ALA A 277 14.29 -5.83 -28.37
CA ALA A 277 15.26 -6.40 -27.43
C ALA A 277 16.20 -5.34 -26.85
N HIS A 278 16.71 -4.42 -27.68
CA HIS A 278 17.53 -3.30 -27.19
C HIS A 278 16.74 -2.34 -26.30
N GLU A 279 15.48 -2.04 -26.60
CA GLU A 279 14.63 -1.24 -25.74
C GLU A 279 14.39 -1.92 -24.39
N HIS A 280 14.13 -3.23 -24.41
CA HIS A 280 13.97 -4.02 -23.19
C HIS A 280 15.26 -4.03 -22.37
N ALA A 281 16.43 -4.24 -22.98
CA ALA A 281 17.71 -4.23 -22.28
C ALA A 281 17.99 -2.87 -21.61
N ARG A 282 17.74 -1.76 -22.31
CA ARG A 282 17.87 -0.40 -21.72
C ARG A 282 16.95 -0.21 -20.51
N ARG A 283 15.71 -0.70 -20.59
CA ARG A 283 14.76 -0.65 -19.47
C ARG A 283 15.21 -1.49 -18.30
N MET A 284 15.61 -2.74 -18.53
CA MET A 284 16.12 -3.63 -17.49
C MET A 284 17.33 -3.04 -16.76
N ARG A 285 18.20 -2.35 -17.47
CA ARG A 285 19.34 -1.64 -16.87
C ARG A 285 18.90 -0.52 -15.94
N LEU A 286 17.90 0.27 -16.35
CA LEU A 286 17.32 1.29 -15.49
C LEU A 286 16.67 0.64 -14.24
N GLU A 287 15.84 -0.39 -14.43
CA GLU A 287 15.17 -1.09 -13.33
C GLU A 287 16.19 -1.68 -12.34
N ASN A 288 17.27 -2.28 -12.83
CA ASN A 288 18.35 -2.82 -11.98
C ASN A 288 19.09 -1.72 -11.19
N ARG A 289 19.34 -0.56 -11.81
CA ARG A 289 19.92 0.59 -11.13
C ARG A 289 19.02 1.12 -10.04
N GLU A 290 17.73 1.28 -10.32
CA GLU A 290 16.77 1.77 -9.35
C GLU A 290 16.51 0.72 -8.24
N ARG A 291 16.58 -0.58 -8.57
CA ARG A 291 16.51 -1.65 -7.58
C ARG A 291 17.67 -1.59 -6.58
N ALA A 292 18.89 -1.37 -7.05
CA ALA A 292 20.06 -1.23 -6.18
C ALA A 292 19.88 -0.07 -5.17
N ARG A 293 19.31 1.06 -5.61
CA ARG A 293 19.00 2.20 -4.71
C ARG A 293 18.00 1.84 -3.60
N ILE A 294 17.01 0.98 -3.92
CA ILE A 294 16.05 0.49 -2.91
C ILE A 294 16.73 -0.52 -1.98
N ASP A 295 17.59 -1.40 -2.50
CA ASP A 295 18.33 -2.38 -1.70
C ASP A 295 19.25 -1.69 -0.66
N ASP A 296 19.83 -0.54 -1.00
CA ASP A 296 20.68 0.28 -0.10
C ASP A 296 19.94 0.80 1.14
N LEU A 297 18.59 0.82 1.13
CA LEU A 297 17.80 1.21 2.31
C LEU A 297 17.88 0.19 3.46
N GLY A 298 18.31 -1.04 3.20
CA GLY A 298 18.42 -2.10 4.21
C GLY A 298 17.09 -2.53 4.83
N LEU A 299 15.98 -2.28 4.14
CA LEU A 299 14.62 -2.64 4.55
C LEU A 299 14.21 -3.99 3.92
N PRO A 300 13.22 -4.70 4.48
CA PRO A 300 12.57 -5.80 3.79
C PRO A 300 11.97 -5.34 2.45
N ILE A 301 12.26 -6.07 1.36
CA ILE A 301 11.79 -5.72 0.02
C ILE A 301 11.00 -6.89 -0.56
N PHE A 302 9.81 -6.59 -1.08
CA PHE A 302 8.91 -7.53 -1.74
C PHE A 302 8.77 -7.16 -3.21
N ALA A 303 9.10 -8.09 -4.11
CA ALA A 303 9.00 -7.90 -5.54
C ALA A 303 7.69 -8.49 -6.08
N MET A 304 6.72 -7.62 -6.40
CA MET A 304 5.42 -8.03 -6.91
C MET A 304 5.38 -7.96 -8.43
N PRO A 305 5.07 -9.07 -9.12
CA PRO A 305 5.10 -9.12 -10.57
C PRO A 305 4.01 -8.26 -11.22
N MET A 306 4.28 -7.81 -12.43
CA MET A 306 3.26 -7.25 -13.31
C MET A 306 2.33 -8.38 -13.77
N LEU A 307 1.05 -8.31 -13.41
CA LEU A 307 0.03 -9.26 -13.84
C LEU A 307 -0.48 -8.89 -15.24
N ALA A 308 -0.39 -9.81 -16.19
CA ALA A 308 -0.70 -9.57 -17.59
C ALA A 308 -2.19 -9.29 -17.85
N GLU A 309 -3.08 -9.91 -17.07
CA GLU A 309 -4.53 -9.81 -17.21
C GLU A 309 -5.15 -8.70 -16.34
N GLY A 310 -4.30 -7.87 -15.71
CA GLY A 310 -4.74 -6.88 -14.72
C GLY A 310 -4.95 -7.49 -13.34
N VAL A 311 -5.53 -6.72 -12.42
CA VAL A 311 -5.75 -7.15 -11.03
C VAL A 311 -7.24 -7.30 -10.77
N ASP A 312 -7.68 -8.53 -10.77
CA ASP A 312 -8.97 -8.98 -10.25
C ASP A 312 -8.77 -9.73 -8.91
N LEU A 313 -9.80 -10.37 -8.41
CA LEU A 313 -9.73 -11.16 -7.19
C LEU A 313 -8.69 -12.32 -7.30
N GLY A 314 -8.57 -12.94 -8.49
CA GLY A 314 -7.56 -13.97 -8.76
C GLY A 314 -6.13 -13.42 -8.65
N GLY A 315 -5.90 -12.26 -9.25
CA GLY A 315 -4.62 -11.54 -9.15
C GLY A 315 -4.27 -11.14 -7.71
N LEU A 316 -5.26 -10.75 -6.90
CA LEU A 316 -5.05 -10.48 -5.48
C LEU A 316 -4.62 -11.73 -4.70
N TYR A 317 -5.23 -12.90 -4.99
CA TYR A 317 -4.81 -14.18 -4.40
C TYR A 317 -3.37 -14.52 -4.76
N GLU A 318 -2.99 -14.31 -6.02
CA GLU A 318 -1.62 -14.56 -6.49
C GLU A 318 -0.61 -13.66 -5.79
N LEU A 319 -0.85 -12.35 -5.73
CA LEU A 319 0.03 -11.40 -5.03
C LEU A 319 0.13 -11.75 -3.53
N ALA A 320 -0.98 -12.09 -2.88
CA ALA A 320 -0.99 -12.50 -1.48
C ALA A 320 -0.19 -13.81 -1.25
N ARG A 321 -0.23 -14.75 -2.20
CA ARG A 321 0.58 -15.98 -2.16
C ARG A 321 2.06 -15.65 -2.23
N LEU A 322 2.47 -14.82 -3.20
CA LEU A 322 3.86 -14.39 -3.37
C LEU A 322 4.40 -13.66 -2.13
N MET A 323 3.64 -12.73 -1.56
CA MET A 323 4.04 -12.06 -0.32
C MET A 323 4.35 -13.04 0.81
N ARG A 324 3.57 -14.12 0.93
CA ARG A 324 3.81 -15.17 1.93
C ARG A 324 5.05 -16.00 1.64
N GLU A 325 5.32 -16.30 0.38
CA GLU A 325 6.52 -17.03 -0.06
C GLU A 325 7.79 -16.23 0.20
N GLU A 326 7.74 -14.91 0.04
CA GLU A 326 8.84 -14.00 0.36
C GLU A 326 9.02 -13.74 1.87
N GLY A 327 8.23 -14.37 2.72
CA GLY A 327 8.47 -14.38 4.18
C GLY A 327 7.43 -13.63 5.02
N LEU A 328 6.36 -13.14 4.45
CA LEU A 328 5.24 -12.55 5.19
C LEU A 328 4.45 -13.68 5.88
N ARG A 329 4.68 -13.85 7.18
CA ARG A 329 4.11 -14.94 8.00
C ARG A 329 3.40 -14.40 9.24
#